data_9e3876ac0e122686d08e7aa09f177fb3
#
_entry.id   9e3876ac0e122686d08e7aa09f177fb3
#
_cell.length_a   1.000
_cell.length_b   1.000
_cell.length_c   1.000
_cell.angle_alpha   90.00
_cell.angle_beta   90.00
_cell.angle_gamma   90.00
#
_symmetry.space_group_name_H-M   'P 1'
#
loop_
_entity.id
_entity.type
_entity.pdbx_description
1 polymer ?
#
loop_
_entity_poly.entity_id
_entity_poly.type
_entity_poly.pdbx_seq_one_letter_code
_entity_poly.pdbx_strand_id
1 'polypeptide(L)'
;MSTGTTAAGGGGTTAAGGGGGGVDNMVEVDAIIEKLLTVRGARPGKVVQLLESEIRMLCIKAKDVFMQQSMLLELEAPIKICGDIHGQYYDLLRLFEYGGFPPNANYLFLG
;
A
#
# COMPACT_ATOMS: atom_id res chain seq x y z
N MET A 1 -3.61 -7.05 -21.27
CA MET A 1 -2.17 -6.89 -21.17
C MET A 1 -1.91 -5.89 -20.08
N SER A 2 -1.43 -6.37 -18.95
CA SER A 2 -1.20 -5.57 -17.74
C SER A 2 0.21 -5.02 -17.78
N THR A 3 0.35 -3.71 -17.79
CA THR A 3 1.63 -3.07 -17.51
C THR A 3 1.50 -2.31 -16.21
N GLY A 4 1.84 -2.99 -15.12
CA GLY A 4 2.08 -2.32 -13.86
C GLY A 4 3.34 -1.50 -13.99
N THR A 5 3.22 -0.21 -14.13
CA THR A 5 4.36 0.70 -14.13
C THR A 5 4.71 1.06 -12.70
N THR A 6 5.60 0.28 -12.12
CA THR A 6 6.46 0.72 -11.04
C THR A 6 7.53 1.61 -11.66
N ALA A 7 7.54 2.85 -11.39
CA ALA A 7 8.63 3.73 -11.76
C ALA A 7 9.85 3.39 -10.89
N ALA A 8 10.73 2.52 -11.41
CA ALA A 8 12.07 2.31 -10.93
C ALA A 8 13.00 3.12 -11.82
N GLY A 9 13.40 4.28 -11.36
CA GLY A 9 14.52 5.01 -11.91
C GLY A 9 15.81 4.35 -11.45
N GLY A 10 16.59 3.87 -12.40
CA GLY A 10 17.83 3.18 -12.14
C GLY A 10 19.01 4.12 -11.91
N GLY A 11 20.02 3.55 -11.30
CA GLY A 11 21.40 3.86 -11.60
C GLY A 11 22.23 4.35 -10.44
N GLY A 12 23.22 3.54 -10.05
CA GLY A 12 24.45 4.07 -9.45
C GLY A 12 24.92 3.37 -8.18
N THR A 13 25.54 2.23 -8.37
CA THR A 13 26.75 1.64 -7.74
C THR A 13 27.22 2.07 -6.35
N THR A 14 27.47 1.02 -5.57
CA THR A 14 28.51 0.71 -4.58
C THR A 14 28.34 1.21 -3.15
N ALA A 15 28.16 0.36 -2.21
CA ALA A 15 29.17 -0.31 -1.40
C ALA A 15 28.53 -1.13 -0.29
N ALA A 16 29.18 -2.24 -0.04
CA ALA A 16 28.97 -3.29 0.92
C ALA A 16 28.56 -2.88 2.34
N GLY A 17 27.68 -3.66 2.93
CA GLY A 17 27.47 -3.69 4.36
C GLY A 17 26.22 -4.44 4.74
N GLY A 18 26.37 -5.70 5.10
CA GLY A 18 25.53 -6.68 5.68
C GLY A 18 24.14 -6.33 6.21
N GLY A 19 23.19 -7.19 5.97
CA GLY A 19 21.94 -7.24 6.69
C GLY A 19 20.79 -7.72 5.81
N GLY A 20 20.49 -9.02 5.85
CA GLY A 20 19.34 -9.63 5.22
C GLY A 20 18.02 -9.10 5.76
N GLY A 21 17.51 -8.02 5.18
CA GLY A 21 16.26 -7.39 5.59
C GLY A 21 15.20 -7.24 4.51
N GLY A 22 15.51 -7.57 3.26
CA GLY A 22 14.62 -7.26 2.14
C GLY A 22 13.45 -8.23 1.98
N VAL A 23 13.64 -9.48 2.23
CA VAL A 23 12.65 -10.53 1.99
C VAL A 23 11.68 -10.67 3.15
N ASP A 24 12.16 -10.65 4.39
CA ASP A 24 11.33 -10.72 5.60
C ASP A 24 10.35 -9.54 5.68
N ASN A 25 10.76 -8.39 5.23
CA ASN A 25 9.96 -7.17 5.27
C ASN A 25 8.77 -7.17 4.30
N MET A 26 8.89 -7.81 3.13
CA MET A 26 7.76 -7.94 2.20
C MET A 26 6.75 -8.96 2.71
N VAL A 27 7.21 -10.07 3.27
CA VAL A 27 6.34 -11.10 3.86
C VAL A 27 5.49 -10.54 4.99
N GLU A 28 6.03 -9.64 5.82
CA GLU A 28 5.27 -9.00 6.89
C GLU A 28 4.14 -8.09 6.37
N VAL A 29 4.38 -7.30 5.32
CA VAL A 29 3.36 -6.43 4.74
C VAL A 29 2.24 -7.26 4.11
N ASP A 30 2.58 -8.29 3.35
CA ASP A 30 1.59 -9.17 2.72
C ASP A 30 0.73 -9.88 3.77
N ALA A 31 1.32 -10.37 4.85
CA ALA A 31 0.59 -10.97 5.96
C ALA A 31 -0.38 -10.00 6.64
N ILE A 32 -0.02 -8.72 6.75
CA ILE A 32 -0.90 -7.68 7.29
C ILE A 32 -2.03 -7.39 6.30
N ILE A 33 -1.76 -7.32 5.00
CA ILE A 33 -2.78 -7.16 3.97
C ILE A 33 -3.79 -8.31 4.04
N GLU A 34 -3.33 -9.54 4.15
CA GLU A 34 -4.22 -10.69 4.31
C GLU A 34 -5.11 -10.56 5.55
N LYS A 35 -4.53 -10.18 6.70
CA LYS A 35 -5.33 -9.89 7.91
C LYS A 35 -6.39 -8.81 7.68
N LEU A 36 -6.03 -7.72 7.03
CA LEU A 36 -6.93 -6.63 6.72
C LEU A 36 -8.06 -7.07 5.81
N LEU A 37 -7.80 -7.95 4.86
CA LEU A 37 -8.80 -8.46 3.92
C LEU A 37 -9.71 -9.55 4.50
N THR A 38 -9.43 -10.09 5.70
CA THR A 38 -10.28 -11.11 6.34
C THR A 38 -11.71 -10.63 6.60
N VAL A 39 -11.91 -9.31 6.71
CA VAL A 39 -13.24 -8.72 6.94
C VAL A 39 -13.96 -8.34 5.64
N ARG A 40 -13.35 -8.63 4.51
CA ARG A 40 -13.99 -8.44 3.20
C ARG A 40 -15.28 -9.25 3.12
N GLY A 41 -16.38 -8.59 2.78
CA GLY A 41 -17.71 -9.22 2.78
C GLY A 41 -18.32 -9.49 4.16
N ALA A 42 -17.63 -9.15 5.25
CA ALA A 42 -18.21 -9.21 6.59
C ALA A 42 -19.15 -8.04 6.86
N ARG A 43 -20.00 -8.19 7.88
CA ARG A 43 -20.81 -7.05 8.35
C ARG A 43 -19.91 -5.93 8.86
N PRO A 44 -20.24 -4.65 8.56
CA PRO A 44 -19.52 -3.52 9.11
C PRO A 44 -19.41 -3.58 10.63
N GLY A 45 -18.25 -3.20 11.17
CA GLY A 45 -17.97 -3.20 12.61
C GLY A 45 -17.14 -4.38 13.12
N LYS A 46 -16.85 -5.38 12.29
CA LYS A 46 -15.86 -6.41 12.65
C LYS A 46 -14.47 -5.79 12.66
N VAL A 47 -13.79 -5.86 13.79
CA VAL A 47 -12.46 -5.26 13.98
C VAL A 47 -11.38 -6.23 13.50
N VAL A 48 -10.43 -5.74 12.73
CA VAL A 48 -9.20 -6.47 12.41
C VAL A 48 -8.20 -6.23 13.53
N GLN A 49 -7.70 -7.32 14.12
CA GLN A 49 -6.70 -7.25 15.19
C GLN A 49 -5.29 -7.18 14.58
N LEU A 50 -4.67 -6.03 14.68
CA LEU A 50 -3.26 -5.83 14.37
C LEU A 50 -2.47 -5.60 15.67
N LEU A 51 -1.27 -6.10 15.72
CA LEU A 51 -0.35 -5.83 16.83
C LEU A 51 0.21 -4.40 16.69
N GLU A 52 0.51 -3.77 17.82
CA GLU A 52 1.15 -2.45 17.82
C GLU A 52 2.46 -2.45 17.01
N SER A 53 3.24 -3.53 17.11
CA SER A 53 4.47 -3.70 16.33
C SER A 53 4.23 -3.72 14.82
N GLU A 54 3.14 -4.35 14.36
CA GLU A 54 2.74 -4.37 12.95
C GLU A 54 2.37 -2.95 12.46
N ILE A 55 1.59 -2.23 13.26
CA ILE A 55 1.20 -0.84 12.95
C ILE A 55 2.42 0.06 12.91
N ARG A 56 3.32 -0.04 13.87
CA ARG A 56 4.57 0.72 13.92
C ARG A 56 5.43 0.47 12.69
N MET A 57 5.60 -0.79 12.31
CA MET A 57 6.36 -1.19 11.14
C MET A 57 5.74 -0.63 9.85
N LEU A 58 4.41 -0.70 9.71
CA LEU A 58 3.71 -0.11 8.56
C LEU A 58 3.95 1.40 8.46
N CYS A 59 3.86 2.13 9.58
CA CYS A 59 4.11 3.58 9.59
C CYS A 59 5.53 3.92 9.13
N ILE A 60 6.53 3.19 9.60
CA ILE A 60 7.93 3.40 9.21
C ILE A 60 8.11 3.14 7.72
N LYS A 61 7.60 2.01 7.22
CA LYS A 61 7.69 1.66 5.80
C LYS A 61 6.92 2.62 4.89
N ALA A 62 5.71 3.00 5.28
CA ALA A 62 4.92 3.96 4.53
C ALA A 62 5.63 5.31 4.43
N LYS A 63 6.24 5.78 5.53
CA LYS A 63 7.06 6.98 5.52
C LYS A 63 8.19 6.87 4.50
N ASP A 64 8.93 5.77 4.49
CA ASP A 64 10.05 5.58 3.56
C ASP A 64 9.57 5.58 2.10
N VAL A 65 8.46 4.91 1.81
CA VAL A 65 7.84 4.90 0.48
C VAL A 65 7.43 6.32 0.05
N PHE A 66 6.76 7.06 0.94
CA PHE A 66 6.32 8.43 0.62
C PHE A 66 7.50 9.39 0.43
N MET A 67 8.55 9.25 1.23
CA MET A 67 9.75 10.10 1.10
C MET A 67 10.56 9.83 -0.17
N GLN A 68 10.40 8.65 -0.78
CA GLN A 68 11.03 8.33 -2.05
C GLN A 68 10.26 8.86 -3.26
N GLN A 69 9.00 9.22 -3.09
CA GLN A 69 8.19 9.79 -4.16
C GLN A 69 8.55 11.24 -4.43
N SER A 70 8.41 11.65 -5.69
CA SER A 70 8.58 13.05 -6.07
C SER A 70 7.50 13.92 -5.42
N MET A 71 7.84 15.18 -5.11
CA MET A 71 6.87 16.17 -4.66
C MET A 71 5.84 16.51 -5.74
N LEU A 72 6.24 16.46 -7.02
CA LEU A 72 5.36 16.55 -8.16
C LEU A 72 5.16 15.16 -8.74
N LEU A 73 3.94 14.66 -8.69
CA LEU A 73 3.58 13.38 -9.26
C LEU A 73 3.04 13.59 -10.68
N GLU A 74 3.67 12.93 -11.64
CA GLU A 74 3.20 12.83 -13.02
C GLU A 74 2.62 11.43 -13.22
N LEU A 75 1.31 11.36 -13.39
CA LEU A 75 0.56 10.11 -13.39
C LEU A 75 -0.15 9.92 -14.73
N GLU A 76 -0.23 8.67 -15.18
CA GLU A 76 -0.88 8.29 -16.43
C GLU A 76 -2.23 7.61 -16.16
N ALA A 77 -3.18 7.87 -17.04
CA ALA A 77 -4.45 7.16 -17.05
C ALA A 77 -4.27 5.70 -17.56
N PRO A 78 -5.10 4.74 -17.12
CA PRO A 78 -6.23 4.93 -16.21
C PRO A 78 -5.83 5.02 -14.74
N ILE A 79 -6.40 5.96 -14.02
CA ILE A 79 -6.19 6.16 -12.58
C ILE A 79 -7.50 6.54 -11.90
N LYS A 80 -7.69 6.10 -10.66
CA LYS A 80 -8.80 6.45 -9.80
C LYS A 80 -8.34 7.42 -8.73
N ILE A 81 -9.03 8.54 -8.61
CA ILE A 81 -8.67 9.60 -7.64
C ILE A 81 -9.67 9.54 -6.49
N CYS A 82 -9.16 9.40 -5.28
CA CYS A 82 -9.94 9.34 -4.06
C CYS A 82 -9.57 10.52 -3.15
N GLY A 83 -10.58 11.11 -2.51
CA GLY A 83 -10.38 12.07 -1.43
C GLY A 83 -10.05 11.39 -0.11
N ASP A 84 -10.34 12.10 0.98
CA ASP A 84 -10.11 11.64 2.35
C ASP A 84 -10.89 10.37 2.68
N ILE A 85 -10.26 9.45 3.38
CA ILE A 85 -10.88 8.20 3.81
C ILE A 85 -11.36 8.27 5.26
N HIS A 86 -10.72 9.09 6.10
CA HIS A 86 -11.10 9.31 7.50
C HIS A 86 -11.20 8.02 8.34
N GLY A 87 -10.39 7.01 8.01
CA GLY A 87 -10.43 5.73 8.71
C GLY A 87 -11.69 4.90 8.46
N GLN A 88 -12.53 5.28 7.51
CA GLN A 88 -13.74 4.55 7.13
C GLN A 88 -13.38 3.30 6.30
N TYR A 89 -12.80 2.32 6.98
CA TYR A 89 -12.18 1.16 6.33
C TYR A 89 -13.16 0.34 5.48
N TYR A 90 -14.39 0.13 5.96
CA TYR A 90 -15.40 -0.62 5.21
C TYR A 90 -15.85 0.10 3.93
N ASP A 91 -15.85 1.42 3.93
CA ASP A 91 -16.16 2.19 2.73
C ASP A 91 -14.99 2.13 1.73
N LEU A 92 -13.75 2.11 2.21
CA LEU A 92 -12.58 1.85 1.37
C LEU A 92 -12.64 0.46 0.74
N LEU A 93 -12.99 -0.58 1.49
CA LEU A 93 -13.17 -1.92 0.93
C LEU A 93 -14.26 -1.95 -0.15
N ARG A 94 -15.37 -1.26 0.09
CA ARG A 94 -16.46 -1.13 -0.90
C ARG A 94 -15.98 -0.40 -2.16
N LEU A 95 -15.19 0.65 -1.99
CA LEU A 95 -14.58 1.36 -3.11
C LEU A 95 -13.73 0.41 -3.96
N PHE A 96 -12.91 -0.41 -3.33
CA PHE A 96 -12.09 -1.40 -4.02
C PHE A 96 -12.91 -2.52 -4.68
N GLU A 97 -14.03 -2.92 -4.11
CA GLU A 97 -14.94 -3.89 -4.75
C GLU A 97 -15.49 -3.37 -6.09
N TYR A 98 -15.83 -2.09 -6.15
CA TYR A 98 -16.33 -1.47 -7.38
C TYR A 98 -15.21 -1.06 -8.34
N GLY A 99 -14.13 -0.56 -7.82
CA GLY A 99 -13.04 0.02 -8.60
C GLY A 99 -11.92 -0.94 -8.96
N GLY A 100 -11.89 -2.11 -8.33
CA GLY A 100 -10.79 -3.05 -8.37
C GLY A 100 -9.80 -2.82 -7.23
N PHE A 101 -9.16 -3.91 -6.77
CA PHE A 101 -8.16 -3.85 -5.72
C PHE A 101 -6.78 -3.47 -6.27
N PRO A 102 -5.96 -2.71 -5.53
CA PRO A 102 -4.54 -2.62 -5.83
C PRO A 102 -3.86 -4.02 -5.78
N PRO A 103 -2.86 -4.30 -6.59
CA PRO A 103 -2.25 -3.46 -7.61
C PRO A 103 -2.93 -3.52 -8.99
N ASN A 104 -4.03 -4.28 -9.13
CA ASN A 104 -4.73 -4.44 -10.42
C ASN A 104 -5.45 -3.15 -10.86
N ALA A 105 -5.79 -2.27 -9.93
CA ALA A 105 -6.31 -0.95 -10.19
C ALA A 105 -5.36 0.10 -9.59
N ASN A 106 -5.20 1.20 -10.30
CA ASN A 106 -4.32 2.29 -9.91
C ASN A 106 -5.11 3.40 -9.21
N TYR A 107 -4.61 3.85 -8.06
CA TYR A 107 -5.27 4.85 -7.22
C TYR A 107 -4.33 5.98 -6.85
N LEU A 108 -4.88 7.19 -6.80
CA LEU A 108 -4.31 8.36 -6.15
C LEU A 108 -5.21 8.74 -4.98
N PHE A 109 -4.65 8.80 -3.78
CA PHE A 109 -5.32 9.29 -2.58
C PHE A 109 -4.84 10.70 -2.27
N LEU A 110 -5.79 11.60 -2.02
CA LEU A 110 -5.51 13.02 -1.74
C LEU A 110 -5.52 13.35 -0.25
N GLY A 111 -5.95 12.43 0.59
CA GLY A 111 -5.96 12.61 2.03
C GLY A 111 -5.96 11.31 2.80
#